data_07a978bbc30d288c7560ceeb830a3334
#
_entry.id   07a978bbc30d288c7560ceeb830a3334
#
_cell.length_a   1.000
_cell.length_b   1.000
_cell.length_c   1.000
_cell.angle_alpha   90.00
_cell.angle_beta   90.00
_cell.angle_gamma   90.00
#
_symmetry.space_group_name_H-M   'P 1'
#
loop_
_entity.id
_entity.type
_entity.pdbx_description
1 polymer ?
#
loop_
_entity_poly.entity_id
_entity_poly.type
_entity_poly.pdbx_seq_one_letter_code
_entity_poly.pdbx_strand_id
1 'polypeptide(L)'
;MMARRYIFKWRTQAPAVKFLPRVYLPAMADLFADDPPPAPTPAARREDAPLADRLRPTTLTEVVGQEHLTGPEGAIGRMVAAGRLSSMILWGPPGTGKTTIARLLADAVGMRFVSVSAVFSGVADLKKAFAEADLAAKAGQRTLLFVDEIHRFNRAQQDGFLPFVERGTVTLVGATTENPSFALNAALLSRAQVLILHRLDFAALEQLLERAEELAGALPLTPPAREALVASADGDGRFLLNQAETLYNAELSEPLDPAGLGAFLQRRVAVYDKDRDGHYNLISALHKAIRGSDPQAALYYLARMLTAGEEPRFLARRLIRAAVEDIGLADPQALTVCLAAKDAYEFLGSPEGELALVQACLYLATAPKSNATYAAMKAAWTSAKETGSLTPPTNILNAPTRLMKDIGYGKGYSYDHEAEDGFSGDNYWPDEMEPQVYYQPVERGFEREIAKRLEYWERLRSDRRDD
;
A
#
# COMPACT_ATOMS: atom_id res chain seq x y z
N MET A 1 -31.99 -17.35 57.94
CA MET A 1 -31.43 -18.47 58.72
C MET A 1 -30.02 -18.74 58.25
N MET A 2 -29.09 -18.48 59.18
CA MET A 2 -27.67 -18.89 59.29
C MET A 2 -26.75 -18.98 58.09
N ALA A 3 -25.90 -17.95 58.01
CA ALA A 3 -24.62 -17.98 57.34
C ALA A 3 -23.57 -18.82 58.11
N ARG A 4 -22.80 -19.64 57.43
CA ARG A 4 -21.56 -20.22 57.99
C ARG A 4 -20.36 -19.73 57.19
N ARG A 5 -19.56 -18.89 57.85
CA ARG A 5 -18.19 -18.49 57.44
C ARG A 5 -17.24 -19.65 57.72
N TYR A 6 -16.45 -20.08 56.72
CA TYR A 6 -15.25 -20.89 56.91
C TYR A 6 -14.03 -20.03 56.82
N ILE A 7 -13.30 -19.91 57.96
CA ILE A 7 -11.99 -19.27 58.08
C ILE A 7 -10.94 -20.38 57.95
N PHE A 8 -10.15 -20.35 56.89
CA PHE A 8 -8.97 -21.22 56.78
C PHE A 8 -7.74 -20.48 57.33
N LYS A 9 -7.18 -21.01 58.43
CA LYS A 9 -5.88 -20.61 58.99
C LYS A 9 -4.76 -21.33 58.25
N TRP A 10 -3.89 -20.60 57.55
CA TRP A 10 -2.61 -21.12 57.08
C TRP A 10 -1.57 -20.99 58.19
N ARG A 11 -0.99 -22.11 58.61
CA ARG A 11 0.21 -22.16 59.46
C ARG A 11 1.43 -22.11 58.54
N THR A 12 2.22 -21.10 58.70
CA THR A 12 3.58 -20.97 58.09
C THR A 12 4.55 -21.85 58.84
N GLN A 13 5.16 -22.80 58.13
CA GLN A 13 6.49 -23.37 58.50
C GLN A 13 7.41 -23.14 57.32
N ALA A 14 8.37 -22.26 57.49
CA ALA A 14 9.47 -22.03 56.55
C ALA A 14 10.59 -23.04 56.87
N PRO A 15 11.14 -23.73 55.85
CA PRO A 15 12.39 -24.47 56.02
C PRO A 15 13.61 -23.53 55.97
N ALA A 16 14.58 -23.79 56.87
CA ALA A 16 15.84 -23.07 56.98
C ALA A 16 16.69 -23.19 55.70
N VAL A 17 16.99 -22.07 55.07
CA VAL A 17 17.91 -21.99 53.92
C VAL A 17 19.35 -21.91 54.46
N LYS A 18 20.16 -22.93 54.14
CA LYS A 18 21.61 -22.92 54.35
C LYS A 18 22.27 -21.88 53.45
N PHE A 19 23.02 -20.97 54.07
CA PHE A 19 23.88 -20.01 53.37
C PHE A 19 24.95 -20.75 52.59
N LEU A 20 24.98 -20.56 51.26
CA LEU A 20 26.06 -20.86 50.37
C LEU A 20 27.00 -19.61 50.27
N PRO A 21 28.31 -19.78 50.06
CA PRO A 21 29.27 -18.66 50.09
C PRO A 21 29.04 -17.70 48.94
N ARG A 22 29.25 -16.40 49.21
CA ARG A 22 29.18 -15.29 48.23
C ARG A 22 30.08 -15.59 47.04
N VAL A 23 29.49 -15.88 45.91
CA VAL A 23 30.15 -15.74 44.61
C VAL A 23 30.21 -14.25 44.31
N TYR A 24 31.40 -13.72 44.11
CA TYR A 24 31.65 -12.37 43.62
C TYR A 24 31.08 -12.28 42.20
N LEU A 25 29.92 -11.67 42.02
CA LEU A 25 29.42 -11.19 40.73
C LEU A 25 30.21 -9.87 40.46
N PRO A 26 30.85 -9.71 39.30
CA PRO A 26 31.35 -8.40 38.89
C PRO A 26 30.15 -7.43 38.85
N ALA A 27 30.40 -6.20 39.29
CA ALA A 27 29.42 -5.13 39.33
C ALA A 27 28.69 -5.08 37.96
N MET A 28 27.37 -5.23 37.99
CA MET A 28 26.53 -4.89 36.82
C MET A 28 26.85 -3.42 36.55
N ALA A 29 27.61 -3.17 35.49
CA ALA A 29 27.73 -1.84 34.92
C ALA A 29 26.31 -1.34 34.60
N ASP A 30 26.10 -0.11 34.95
CA ASP A 30 24.84 0.61 34.83
C ASP A 30 24.25 0.43 33.42
N LEU A 31 23.14 -0.30 33.30
CA LEU A 31 22.47 -0.54 32.03
C LEU A 31 21.84 0.75 31.44
N PHE A 32 21.98 1.88 32.16
CA PHE A 32 21.43 3.19 31.82
C PHE A 32 22.52 4.30 31.83
N ALA A 33 23.79 3.95 31.68
CA ALA A 33 24.80 4.97 31.45
C ALA A 33 24.52 5.68 30.12
N ASP A 34 24.27 6.98 30.18
CA ASP A 34 24.01 7.88 29.08
C ASP A 34 25.18 8.18 28.13
N ASP A 35 26.24 7.37 28.18
CA ASP A 35 27.34 7.49 27.22
C ASP A 35 26.93 6.81 25.92
N PRO A 36 26.78 7.56 24.81
CA PRO A 36 26.54 6.95 23.51
C PRO A 36 27.74 6.04 23.21
N PRO A 37 27.50 4.79 22.76
CA PRO A 37 28.60 3.90 22.38
C PRO A 37 29.48 4.62 21.34
N PRO A 38 30.82 4.52 21.43
CA PRO A 38 31.71 5.17 20.50
C PRO A 38 31.30 4.80 19.09
N ALA A 39 31.11 5.83 18.23
CA ALA A 39 30.73 5.64 16.85
C ALA A 39 31.70 4.63 16.20
N PRO A 40 31.21 3.50 15.67
CA PRO A 40 32.09 2.50 15.11
C PRO A 40 32.81 3.07 13.90
N THR A 41 34.08 2.84 13.82
CA THR A 41 34.96 3.22 12.71
C THR A 41 34.37 2.69 11.40
N PRO A 42 34.23 3.52 10.33
CA PRO A 42 33.52 3.17 9.10
C PRO A 42 34.02 1.92 8.36
N ALA A 43 35.26 1.48 8.60
CA ALA A 43 35.88 0.34 7.93
C ALA A 43 35.51 -1.04 8.52
N ALA A 44 35.37 -1.17 9.82
CA ALA A 44 35.16 -2.48 10.49
C ALA A 44 33.70 -3.00 10.36
N ARG A 45 32.74 -2.17 9.99
CA ARG A 45 31.32 -2.56 9.82
C ARG A 45 30.95 -3.10 8.44
N ARG A 46 31.82 -2.97 7.43
CA ARG A 46 31.44 -3.31 6.04
C ARG A 46 31.56 -4.81 5.71
N GLU A 47 32.44 -5.53 6.38
CA GLU A 47 32.68 -6.96 6.04
C GLU A 47 31.60 -7.88 6.62
N ASP A 48 31.10 -7.59 7.83
CA ASP A 48 30.05 -8.37 8.49
C ASP A 48 28.63 -7.87 8.22
N ALA A 49 28.46 -6.79 7.44
CA ALA A 49 27.13 -6.24 7.13
C ALA A 49 26.43 -7.08 6.06
N PRO A 50 25.09 -7.20 6.11
CA PRO A 50 24.31 -7.87 5.04
C PRO A 50 24.66 -7.36 3.65
N LEU A 51 24.63 -8.24 2.66
CA LEU A 51 25.00 -7.93 1.27
C LEU A 51 24.24 -6.72 0.73
N ALA A 52 22.96 -6.61 1.04
CA ALA A 52 22.12 -5.46 0.67
C ALA A 52 22.59 -4.12 1.26
N ASP A 53 23.26 -4.14 2.42
CA ASP A 53 23.84 -2.93 3.02
C ASP A 53 25.25 -2.65 2.48
N ARG A 54 26.02 -3.67 2.16
CA ARG A 54 27.35 -3.56 1.54
C ARG A 54 27.28 -2.96 0.14
N LEU A 55 26.23 -3.36 -0.63
CA LEU A 55 25.95 -2.90 -2.00
C LEU A 55 25.07 -1.64 -2.05
N ARG A 56 24.81 -1.00 -0.90
CA ARG A 56 24.02 0.22 -0.87
C ARG A 56 24.71 1.32 -1.68
N PRO A 57 24.03 1.93 -2.68
CA PRO A 57 24.56 3.04 -3.44
C PRO A 57 25.14 4.14 -2.54
N THR A 58 26.29 4.69 -2.96
CA THR A 58 26.97 5.80 -2.30
C THR A 58 26.72 7.12 -3.02
N THR A 59 26.26 7.07 -4.25
CA THR A 59 25.89 8.23 -5.06
C THR A 59 24.51 8.01 -5.71
N LEU A 60 23.84 9.11 -6.12
CA LEU A 60 22.53 9.02 -6.81
C LEU A 60 22.65 8.36 -8.18
N THR A 61 23.79 8.44 -8.83
CA THR A 61 24.04 7.81 -10.13
C THR A 61 24.18 6.28 -10.06
N GLU A 62 24.45 5.75 -8.88
CA GLU A 62 24.49 4.30 -8.62
C GLU A 62 23.11 3.70 -8.36
N VAL A 63 22.07 4.53 -8.17
CA VAL A 63 20.70 4.05 -7.96
C VAL A 63 20.14 3.53 -9.27
N VAL A 64 19.83 2.24 -9.33
CA VAL A 64 19.34 1.57 -10.54
C VAL A 64 17.81 1.58 -10.61
N GLY A 65 17.26 1.66 -11.83
CA GLY A 65 15.83 1.53 -12.12
C GLY A 65 14.97 2.72 -11.67
N GLN A 66 15.59 3.87 -11.28
CA GLN A 66 14.89 5.07 -10.88
C GLN A 66 15.41 6.33 -11.63
N GLU A 67 15.99 6.15 -12.79
CA GLU A 67 16.64 7.19 -13.59
C GLU A 67 15.68 8.33 -13.96
N HIS A 68 14.39 8.04 -14.09
CA HIS A 68 13.32 9.03 -14.31
C HIS A 68 13.19 10.04 -13.16
N LEU A 69 13.64 9.68 -11.94
CA LEU A 69 13.70 10.57 -10.78
C LEU A 69 15.10 11.11 -10.51
N THR A 70 16.11 10.24 -10.55
CA THR A 70 17.49 10.54 -10.12
C THR A 70 18.35 11.09 -11.23
N GLY A 71 17.97 10.90 -12.48
CA GLY A 71 18.67 11.43 -13.65
C GLY A 71 18.63 12.98 -13.72
N PRO A 72 19.45 13.62 -14.55
CA PRO A 72 19.56 15.09 -14.63
C PRO A 72 18.21 15.80 -14.86
N GLU A 73 17.36 15.21 -15.69
CA GLU A 73 16.02 15.73 -16.00
C GLU A 73 14.95 15.28 -15.01
N GLY A 74 15.28 14.37 -14.10
CA GLY A 74 14.39 13.88 -13.05
C GLY A 74 14.12 14.93 -11.97
N ALA A 75 13.03 14.77 -11.25
CA ALA A 75 12.68 15.71 -10.18
C ALA A 75 13.77 15.79 -9.10
N ILE A 76 14.32 14.64 -8.71
CA ILE A 76 15.40 14.53 -7.71
C ILE A 76 16.69 15.14 -8.27
N GLY A 77 17.06 14.78 -9.50
CA GLY A 77 18.27 15.31 -10.14
C GLY A 77 18.27 16.84 -10.21
N ARG A 78 17.15 17.45 -10.60
CA ARG A 78 17.01 18.93 -10.63
C ARG A 78 17.11 19.56 -9.24
N MET A 79 16.51 18.96 -8.20
CA MET A 79 16.62 19.48 -6.83
C MET A 79 18.05 19.45 -6.31
N VAL A 80 18.77 18.37 -6.59
CA VAL A 80 20.19 18.24 -6.19
C VAL A 80 21.07 19.22 -6.94
N ALA A 81 20.87 19.38 -8.26
CA ALA A 81 21.60 20.36 -9.07
C ALA A 81 21.36 21.80 -8.58
N ALA A 82 20.16 22.11 -8.08
CA ALA A 82 19.83 23.40 -7.50
C ALA A 82 20.33 23.58 -6.04
N GLY A 83 20.89 22.53 -5.41
CA GLY A 83 21.32 22.55 -4.01
C GLY A 83 20.18 22.76 -3.00
N ARG A 84 18.94 22.51 -3.40
CA ARG A 84 17.73 22.75 -2.60
C ARG A 84 16.75 21.58 -2.73
N LEU A 85 16.37 21.02 -1.59
CA LEU A 85 15.33 20.00 -1.52
C LEU A 85 14.02 20.62 -1.04
N SER A 86 12.92 20.23 -1.67
CA SER A 86 11.57 20.39 -1.13
C SER A 86 11.14 19.14 -0.38
N SER A 87 10.17 19.26 0.53
CA SER A 87 9.57 18.10 1.16
C SER A 87 8.90 17.20 0.12
N MET A 88 9.01 15.88 0.31
CA MET A 88 8.52 14.90 -0.66
C MET A 88 8.04 13.61 -0.01
N ILE A 89 7.19 12.91 -0.73
CA ILE A 89 6.75 11.55 -0.39
C ILE A 89 7.26 10.60 -1.47
N LEU A 90 8.12 9.67 -1.07
CA LEU A 90 8.62 8.59 -1.91
C LEU A 90 7.61 7.42 -1.86
N TRP A 91 6.83 7.27 -2.90
CA TRP A 91 5.83 6.22 -3.00
C TRP A 91 6.25 5.14 -3.97
N GLY A 92 6.25 3.89 -3.53
CA GLY A 92 6.57 2.76 -4.39
C GLY A 92 6.70 1.45 -3.62
N PRO A 93 6.83 0.31 -4.33
CA PRO A 93 6.96 -1.02 -3.74
C PRO A 93 8.15 -1.16 -2.79
N PRO A 94 8.21 -2.21 -1.97
CA PRO A 94 9.40 -2.50 -1.16
C PRO A 94 10.62 -2.75 -2.05
N GLY A 95 11.83 -2.60 -1.51
CA GLY A 95 13.09 -2.88 -2.20
C GLY A 95 13.48 -1.95 -3.36
N THR A 96 12.72 -0.87 -3.62
CA THR A 96 12.97 0.08 -4.73
C THR A 96 13.94 1.22 -4.39
N GLY A 97 14.56 1.22 -3.21
CA GLY A 97 15.60 2.17 -2.83
C GLY A 97 15.13 3.43 -2.10
N LYS A 98 13.87 3.54 -1.62
CA LYS A 98 13.33 4.74 -0.93
C LYS A 98 14.24 5.29 0.16
N THR A 99 14.65 4.44 1.11
CA THR A 99 15.54 4.82 2.23
C THR A 99 16.95 5.21 1.73
N THR A 100 17.45 4.52 0.72
CA THR A 100 18.75 4.80 0.10
C THR A 100 18.74 6.17 -0.56
N ILE A 101 17.76 6.45 -1.39
CA ILE A 101 17.58 7.75 -2.07
C ILE A 101 17.49 8.88 -1.03
N ALA A 102 16.70 8.72 0.03
CA ALA A 102 16.54 9.75 1.06
C ALA A 102 17.88 10.09 1.73
N ARG A 103 18.72 9.10 2.02
CA ARG A 103 20.06 9.30 2.60
C ARG A 103 20.99 10.00 1.62
N LEU A 104 21.04 9.52 0.38
CA LEU A 104 21.87 10.13 -0.67
C LEU A 104 21.48 11.58 -0.95
N LEU A 105 20.19 11.90 -0.84
CA LEU A 105 19.70 13.28 -0.97
C LEU A 105 20.26 14.19 0.13
N ALA A 106 20.25 13.71 1.39
CA ALA A 106 20.79 14.50 2.50
C ALA A 106 22.28 14.76 2.30
N ASP A 107 23.05 13.73 1.91
CA ASP A 107 24.49 13.81 1.68
C ASP A 107 24.79 14.74 0.50
N ALA A 108 24.07 14.63 -0.60
CA ALA A 108 24.29 15.43 -1.82
C ALA A 108 24.09 16.95 -1.60
N VAL A 109 23.23 17.36 -0.67
CA VAL A 109 22.97 18.78 -0.37
C VAL A 109 23.50 19.24 0.99
N GLY A 110 24.30 18.41 1.66
CA GLY A 110 24.94 18.74 2.95
C GLY A 110 23.94 18.93 4.10
N MET A 111 22.85 18.17 4.14
CA MET A 111 21.87 18.21 5.22
C MET A 111 22.12 17.11 6.25
N ARG A 112 21.79 17.41 7.51
CA ARG A 112 21.77 16.38 8.56
C ARG A 112 20.65 15.39 8.28
N PHE A 113 20.96 14.10 8.18
CA PHE A 113 19.98 13.03 7.99
C PHE A 113 19.49 12.52 9.36
N VAL A 114 18.16 12.60 9.58
CA VAL A 114 17.50 12.02 10.77
C VAL A 114 16.44 11.04 10.27
N SER A 115 16.46 9.81 10.78
CA SER A 115 15.52 8.76 10.37
C SER A 115 14.58 8.38 11.52
N VAL A 116 13.30 8.30 11.22
CA VAL A 116 12.24 7.86 12.14
C VAL A 116 11.43 6.76 11.43
N SER A 117 11.16 5.66 12.11
CA SER A 117 10.29 4.61 11.62
C SER A 117 8.91 4.73 12.26
N ALA A 118 7.86 4.92 11.46
CA ALA A 118 6.50 5.03 12.00
C ALA A 118 5.99 3.73 12.64
N VAL A 119 6.68 2.61 12.42
CA VAL A 119 6.36 1.31 13.05
C VAL A 119 6.82 1.25 14.50
N PHE A 120 8.00 1.82 14.79
CA PHE A 120 8.66 1.68 16.10
C PHE A 120 8.67 2.98 16.91
N SER A 121 8.37 4.12 16.30
CA SER A 121 8.48 5.44 16.92
C SER A 121 7.13 5.99 17.35
N GLY A 122 7.10 6.53 18.58
CA GLY A 122 5.94 7.21 19.15
C GLY A 122 6.01 8.74 19.03
N VAL A 123 5.03 9.41 19.65
CA VAL A 123 4.96 10.88 19.72
C VAL A 123 6.19 11.48 20.41
N ALA A 124 6.77 10.76 21.38
CA ALA A 124 7.98 11.20 22.12
C ALA A 124 9.20 11.29 21.20
N ASP A 125 9.39 10.29 20.33
CA ASP A 125 10.50 10.24 19.39
C ASP A 125 10.41 11.34 18.33
N LEU A 126 9.19 11.61 17.84
CA LEU A 126 8.92 12.73 16.93
C LEU A 126 9.25 14.07 17.59
N LYS A 127 8.83 14.29 18.85
CA LYS A 127 9.17 15.51 19.59
C LYS A 127 10.66 15.67 19.77
N LYS A 128 11.38 14.60 20.07
CA LYS A 128 12.86 14.59 20.18
C LYS A 128 13.49 14.97 18.84
N ALA A 129 13.09 14.34 17.75
CA ALA A 129 13.60 14.63 16.41
C ALA A 129 13.36 16.10 16.00
N PHE A 130 12.21 16.66 16.32
CA PHE A 130 11.91 18.07 16.05
C PHE A 130 12.72 19.03 16.91
N ALA A 131 12.90 18.73 18.20
CA ALA A 131 13.72 19.53 19.09
C ALA A 131 15.19 19.56 18.64
N GLU A 132 15.71 18.41 18.22
CA GLU A 132 17.06 18.31 17.66
C GLU A 132 17.21 19.07 16.34
N ALA A 133 16.18 19.02 15.47
CA ALA A 133 16.16 19.78 14.22
C ALA A 133 16.11 21.30 14.47
N ASP A 134 15.33 21.76 15.46
CA ASP A 134 15.31 23.17 15.86
C ASP A 134 16.67 23.65 16.38
N LEU A 135 17.38 22.80 17.16
CA LEU A 135 18.74 23.12 17.64
C LEU A 135 19.73 23.19 16.47
N ALA A 136 19.67 22.22 15.55
CA ALA A 136 20.51 22.20 14.36
C ALA A 136 20.28 23.44 13.47
N ALA A 137 19.00 23.83 13.28
CA ALA A 137 18.64 25.01 12.51
C ALA A 137 19.20 26.32 13.11
N LYS A 138 19.22 26.45 14.45
CA LYS A 138 19.87 27.57 15.15
C LYS A 138 21.38 27.62 14.92
N ALA A 139 21.99 26.45 14.70
CA ALA A 139 23.40 26.33 14.34
C ALA A 139 23.66 26.48 12.81
N GLY A 140 22.67 26.83 12.02
CA GLY A 140 22.79 26.97 10.56
C GLY A 140 22.77 25.65 9.79
N GLN A 141 22.50 24.53 10.44
CA GLN A 141 22.47 23.20 9.82
C GLN A 141 21.03 22.81 9.49
N ARG A 142 20.75 22.57 8.20
CA ARG A 142 19.44 22.05 7.73
C ARG A 142 19.29 20.57 8.04
N THR A 143 18.07 20.13 8.37
CA THR A 143 17.76 18.74 8.67
C THR A 143 16.82 18.16 7.62
N LEU A 144 17.19 17.01 7.05
CA LEU A 144 16.31 16.13 6.31
C LEU A 144 15.76 15.08 7.29
N LEU A 145 14.44 15.13 7.52
CA LEU A 145 13.74 14.15 8.34
C LEU A 145 13.14 13.07 7.44
N PHE A 146 13.72 11.90 7.45
CA PHE A 146 13.21 10.73 6.77
C PHE A 146 12.24 9.97 7.68
N VAL A 147 11.03 9.71 7.18
CA VAL A 147 9.99 8.96 7.89
C VAL A 147 9.64 7.72 7.09
N ASP A 148 10.08 6.56 7.58
CA ASP A 148 9.75 5.28 6.96
C ASP A 148 8.34 4.83 7.34
N GLU A 149 7.60 4.28 6.36
CA GLU A 149 6.22 3.85 6.48
C GLU A 149 5.29 4.95 7.06
N ILE A 150 5.42 6.18 6.56
CA ILE A 150 4.73 7.37 7.08
C ILE A 150 3.21 7.21 7.18
N HIS A 151 2.61 6.34 6.36
CA HIS A 151 1.17 6.02 6.39
C HIS A 151 0.70 5.37 7.70
N ARG A 152 1.61 4.81 8.50
CA ARG A 152 1.29 4.21 9.81
C ARG A 152 1.08 5.25 10.92
N PHE A 153 1.48 6.48 10.71
CA PHE A 153 1.12 7.56 11.61
C PHE A 153 -0.35 7.96 11.44
N ASN A 154 -1.05 8.13 12.55
CA ASN A 154 -2.43 8.64 12.53
C ASN A 154 -2.46 10.13 12.13
N ARG A 155 -3.67 10.65 11.84
CA ARG A 155 -3.85 12.04 11.37
C ARG A 155 -3.23 13.09 12.29
N ALA A 156 -3.38 12.95 13.61
CA ALA A 156 -2.82 13.90 14.58
C ALA A 156 -1.27 13.89 14.59
N GLN A 157 -0.67 12.71 14.38
CA GLN A 157 0.78 12.59 14.24
C GLN A 157 1.26 13.19 12.91
N GLN A 158 0.52 12.99 11.82
CA GLN A 158 0.82 13.59 10.52
C GLN A 158 0.70 15.13 10.59
N ASP A 159 -0.31 15.66 11.27
CA ASP A 159 -0.46 17.12 11.49
C ASP A 159 0.71 17.69 12.30
N GLY A 160 1.31 16.89 13.17
CA GLY A 160 2.49 17.28 13.96
C GLY A 160 3.72 17.67 13.14
N PHE A 161 3.81 17.22 11.87
CA PHE A 161 4.91 17.64 10.96
C PHE A 161 4.72 19.03 10.39
N LEU A 162 3.48 19.50 10.23
CA LEU A 162 3.16 20.72 9.49
C LEU A 162 3.91 21.96 9.98
N PRO A 163 3.95 22.27 11.29
CA PRO A 163 4.64 23.47 11.77
C PRO A 163 6.14 23.49 11.46
N PHE A 164 6.78 22.32 11.41
CA PHE A 164 8.22 22.20 11.17
C PHE A 164 8.56 22.22 9.68
N VAL A 165 7.68 21.65 8.85
CA VAL A 165 7.77 21.70 7.39
C VAL A 165 7.52 23.13 6.88
N GLU A 166 6.48 23.81 7.38
CA GLU A 166 6.13 25.18 6.99
C GLU A 166 7.21 26.20 7.36
N ARG A 167 7.83 26.04 8.53
CA ARG A 167 8.94 26.93 8.95
C ARG A 167 10.27 26.58 8.28
N GLY A 168 10.33 25.46 7.56
CA GLY A 168 11.58 25.00 6.94
C GLY A 168 12.60 24.46 7.94
N THR A 169 12.21 24.21 9.21
CA THR A 169 13.06 23.60 10.23
C THR A 169 13.50 22.19 9.80
N VAL A 170 12.58 21.44 9.15
CA VAL A 170 12.87 20.16 8.54
C VAL A 170 12.43 20.14 7.08
N THR A 171 13.21 19.47 6.23
CA THR A 171 12.76 18.98 4.93
C THR A 171 12.27 17.55 5.15
N LEU A 172 10.97 17.32 4.98
CA LEU A 172 10.36 16.00 5.18
C LEU A 172 10.55 15.13 3.95
N VAL A 173 11.05 13.91 4.13
CA VAL A 173 11.02 12.85 3.12
C VAL A 173 10.28 11.65 3.71
N GLY A 174 9.01 11.53 3.37
CA GLY A 174 8.18 10.38 3.78
C GLY A 174 8.33 9.23 2.80
N ALA A 175 8.47 8.00 3.29
CA ALA A 175 8.42 6.79 2.48
C ALA A 175 7.14 6.01 2.76
N THR A 176 6.51 5.47 1.72
CA THR A 176 5.30 4.65 1.84
C THR A 176 5.18 3.65 0.70
N THR A 177 4.59 2.49 1.00
CA THR A 177 4.15 1.51 0.01
C THR A 177 2.68 1.67 -0.36
N GLU A 178 1.90 2.39 0.45
CA GLU A 178 0.49 2.65 0.22
C GLU A 178 0.26 3.92 -0.62
N ASN A 179 -0.88 3.99 -1.31
CA ASN A 179 -1.22 5.16 -2.11
C ASN A 179 -1.39 6.40 -1.19
N PRO A 180 -0.54 7.44 -1.35
CA PRO A 180 -0.53 8.61 -0.48
C PRO A 180 -1.89 9.33 -0.43
N SER A 181 -2.66 9.32 -1.51
CA SER A 181 -3.96 9.99 -1.58
C SER A 181 -4.99 9.43 -0.60
N PHE A 182 -4.84 8.17 -0.17
CA PHE A 182 -5.71 7.53 0.81
C PHE A 182 -5.08 7.46 2.20
N ALA A 183 -3.76 7.39 2.27
CA ALA A 183 -3.01 7.11 3.48
C ALA A 183 -2.54 8.38 4.22
N LEU A 184 -2.40 9.50 3.52
CA LEU A 184 -1.91 10.76 4.09
C LEU A 184 -2.98 11.84 4.08
N ASN A 185 -2.89 12.77 5.04
CA ASN A 185 -3.82 13.90 5.08
C ASN A 185 -3.51 14.93 3.99
N ALA A 186 -4.55 15.64 3.55
CA ALA A 186 -4.46 16.63 2.48
C ALA A 186 -3.50 17.80 2.81
N ALA A 187 -3.40 18.17 4.10
CA ALA A 187 -2.52 19.25 4.54
C ALA A 187 -1.04 18.91 4.35
N LEU A 188 -0.66 17.65 4.60
CA LEU A 188 0.71 17.18 4.37
C LEU A 188 0.99 17.04 2.86
N LEU A 189 0.03 16.49 2.10
CA LEU A 189 0.16 16.33 0.64
C LEU A 189 0.28 17.67 -0.11
N SER A 190 -0.37 18.73 0.38
CA SER A 190 -0.26 20.05 -0.23
C SER A 190 1.12 20.70 -0.03
N ARG A 191 1.96 20.17 0.86
CA ARG A 191 3.29 20.69 1.21
C ARG A 191 4.43 19.76 0.82
N ALA A 192 4.12 18.60 0.26
CA ALA A 192 5.12 17.60 -0.15
C ALA A 192 4.83 17.11 -1.57
N GLN A 193 5.86 17.06 -2.41
CA GLN A 193 5.75 16.49 -3.75
C GLN A 193 5.73 14.97 -3.67
N VAL A 194 4.75 14.32 -4.31
CA VAL A 194 4.72 12.86 -4.41
C VAL A 194 5.60 12.43 -5.59
N LEU A 195 6.60 11.59 -5.31
CA LEU A 195 7.50 11.00 -6.29
C LEU A 195 7.27 9.48 -6.32
N ILE A 196 7.00 8.96 -7.52
CA ILE A 196 6.64 7.55 -7.70
C ILE A 196 7.90 6.77 -8.06
N LEU A 197 8.26 5.80 -7.21
CA LEU A 197 9.31 4.83 -7.51
C LEU A 197 8.67 3.61 -8.19
N HIS A 198 9.27 3.17 -9.26
CA HIS A 198 8.84 2.00 -9.98
C HIS A 198 9.49 0.74 -9.42
N ARG A 199 8.84 -0.42 -9.63
CA ARG A 199 9.50 -1.72 -9.44
C ARG A 199 10.78 -1.74 -10.28
N LEU A 200 11.82 -2.36 -9.73
CA LEU A 200 13.04 -2.55 -10.51
C LEU A 200 12.73 -3.50 -11.68
N ASP A 201 13.12 -3.10 -12.86
CA ASP A 201 12.97 -3.95 -14.01
C ASP A 201 14.05 -5.05 -14.06
N PHE A 202 13.92 -5.97 -15.01
CA PHE A 202 14.85 -7.08 -15.14
C PHE A 202 16.31 -6.58 -15.31
N ALA A 203 16.52 -5.53 -16.09
CA ALA A 203 17.84 -4.98 -16.32
C ALA A 203 18.43 -4.35 -15.05
N ALA A 204 17.61 -3.63 -14.26
CA ALA A 204 18.04 -3.07 -12.99
C ALA A 204 18.36 -4.14 -11.94
N LEU A 205 17.57 -5.23 -11.88
CA LEU A 205 17.84 -6.37 -11.01
C LEU A 205 19.10 -7.12 -11.43
N GLU A 206 19.34 -7.31 -12.73
CA GLU A 206 20.57 -7.89 -13.28
C GLU A 206 21.78 -7.06 -12.87
N GLN A 207 21.74 -5.73 -13.01
CA GLN A 207 22.82 -4.84 -12.58
C GLN A 207 23.11 -4.97 -11.07
N LEU A 208 22.09 -5.14 -10.23
CA LEU A 208 22.29 -5.37 -8.80
C LEU A 208 22.99 -6.70 -8.55
N LEU A 209 22.64 -7.74 -9.30
CA LEU A 209 23.22 -9.05 -9.18
C LEU A 209 24.68 -9.08 -9.67
N GLU A 210 24.96 -8.41 -10.80
CA GLU A 210 26.32 -8.20 -11.31
C GLU A 210 27.22 -7.52 -10.28
N ARG A 211 26.74 -6.44 -9.64
CA ARG A 211 27.48 -5.78 -8.54
C ARG A 211 27.70 -6.72 -7.34
N ALA A 212 26.75 -7.61 -7.05
CA ALA A 212 26.92 -8.61 -6.00
C ALA A 212 28.02 -9.61 -6.37
N GLU A 213 28.03 -10.05 -7.63
CA GLU A 213 29.03 -10.98 -8.16
C GLU A 213 30.44 -10.34 -8.28
N GLU A 214 30.52 -9.06 -8.60
CA GLU A 214 31.79 -8.30 -8.56
C GLU A 214 32.38 -8.23 -7.12
N LEU A 215 31.52 -8.10 -6.12
CA LEU A 215 31.92 -7.98 -4.72
C LEU A 215 32.24 -9.32 -4.07
N ALA A 216 31.47 -10.37 -4.34
CA ALA A 216 31.49 -11.65 -3.60
C ALA A 216 31.84 -12.87 -4.49
N GLY A 217 32.08 -12.67 -5.78
CA GLY A 217 32.33 -13.74 -6.75
C GLY A 217 31.04 -14.22 -7.44
N ALA A 218 31.18 -15.05 -8.45
CA ALA A 218 30.06 -15.59 -9.20
C ALA A 218 29.12 -16.40 -8.30
N LEU A 219 27.81 -16.23 -8.49
CA LEU A 219 26.81 -17.05 -7.81
C LEU A 219 26.89 -18.52 -8.24
N PRO A 220 26.70 -19.48 -7.32
CA PRO A 220 26.72 -20.90 -7.64
C PRO A 220 25.40 -21.34 -8.34
N LEU A 221 25.12 -20.76 -9.47
CA LEU A 221 23.90 -20.95 -10.26
C LEU A 221 24.22 -21.22 -11.73
N THR A 222 23.44 -22.10 -12.36
CA THR A 222 23.44 -22.15 -13.83
C THR A 222 22.79 -20.90 -14.42
N PRO A 223 23.09 -20.52 -15.67
CA PRO A 223 22.47 -19.34 -16.29
C PRO A 223 20.93 -19.34 -16.22
N PRO A 224 20.20 -20.44 -16.47
CA PRO A 224 18.75 -20.46 -16.31
C PRO A 224 18.28 -20.30 -14.86
N ALA A 225 19.05 -20.79 -13.86
CA ALA A 225 18.72 -20.60 -12.45
C ALA A 225 18.94 -19.15 -12.01
N ARG A 226 19.97 -18.49 -12.54
CA ARG A 226 20.22 -17.07 -12.32
C ARG A 226 19.09 -16.20 -12.85
N GLU A 227 18.64 -16.45 -14.10
CA GLU A 227 17.44 -15.80 -14.66
C GLU A 227 16.20 -16.03 -13.78
N ALA A 228 16.01 -17.26 -13.28
CA ALA A 228 14.90 -17.60 -12.40
C ALA A 228 14.98 -16.88 -11.03
N LEU A 229 16.18 -16.70 -10.47
CA LEU A 229 16.38 -15.91 -9.25
C LEU A 229 15.96 -14.45 -9.44
N VAL A 230 16.41 -13.83 -10.53
CA VAL A 230 16.05 -12.43 -10.87
C VAL A 230 14.54 -12.31 -11.08
N ALA A 231 13.93 -13.22 -11.82
CA ALA A 231 12.48 -13.23 -12.04
C ALA A 231 11.69 -13.40 -10.72
N SER A 232 12.20 -14.19 -9.78
CA SER A 232 11.55 -14.42 -8.47
C SER A 232 11.54 -13.18 -7.57
N ALA A 233 12.43 -12.22 -7.81
CA ALA A 233 12.52 -11.01 -7.02
C ALA A 233 11.37 -10.01 -7.28
N ASP A 234 10.65 -10.15 -8.38
CA ASP A 234 9.46 -9.34 -8.73
C ASP A 234 9.68 -7.83 -8.51
N GLY A 235 10.85 -7.32 -8.89
CA GLY A 235 11.20 -5.90 -8.77
C GLY A 235 11.65 -5.44 -7.37
N ASP A 236 11.84 -6.35 -6.41
CA ASP A 236 12.39 -6.06 -5.08
C ASP A 236 13.90 -6.35 -5.03
N GLY A 237 14.73 -5.31 -5.14
CA GLY A 237 16.19 -5.43 -5.10
C GLY A 237 16.72 -5.92 -3.75
N ARG A 238 16.06 -5.59 -2.63
CA ARG A 238 16.46 -6.07 -1.30
C ARG A 238 16.22 -7.57 -1.18
N PHE A 239 15.08 -8.03 -1.65
CA PHE A 239 14.78 -9.46 -1.69
C PHE A 239 15.82 -10.21 -2.53
N LEU A 240 16.14 -9.72 -3.74
CA LEU A 240 17.15 -10.33 -4.61
C LEU A 240 18.48 -10.48 -3.90
N LEU A 241 19.01 -9.42 -3.28
CA LEU A 241 20.30 -9.41 -2.60
C LEU A 241 20.30 -10.32 -1.37
N ASN A 242 19.21 -10.41 -0.62
CA ASN A 242 19.10 -11.35 0.50
C ASN A 242 19.13 -12.81 0.03
N GLN A 243 18.49 -13.13 -1.12
CA GLN A 243 18.58 -14.47 -1.67
C GLN A 243 19.99 -14.78 -2.20
N ALA A 244 20.65 -13.82 -2.85
CA ALA A 244 22.03 -13.95 -3.27
C ALA A 244 22.97 -14.19 -2.07
N GLU A 245 22.80 -13.46 -0.97
CA GLU A 245 23.57 -13.66 0.26
C GLU A 245 23.35 -15.06 0.85
N THR A 246 22.11 -15.57 0.83
CA THR A 246 21.82 -16.93 1.28
C THR A 246 22.55 -17.98 0.42
N LEU A 247 22.64 -17.74 -0.89
CA LEU A 247 23.39 -18.63 -1.81
C LEU A 247 24.91 -18.54 -1.60
N TYR A 248 25.48 -17.37 -1.34
CA TYR A 248 26.90 -17.21 -1.01
C TYR A 248 27.29 -17.91 0.31
N ASN A 249 26.39 -17.87 1.29
CA ASN A 249 26.60 -18.51 2.58
C ASN A 249 26.39 -20.04 2.55
N ALA A 250 25.91 -20.59 1.42
CA ALA A 250 25.74 -22.00 1.26
C ALA A 250 27.02 -22.63 0.68
N GLU A 251 27.55 -23.64 1.33
CA GLU A 251 28.66 -24.44 0.81
C GLU A 251 28.15 -25.43 -0.25
N LEU A 252 27.85 -24.90 -1.45
CA LEU A 252 27.33 -25.70 -2.55
C LEU A 252 28.51 -26.33 -3.34
N SER A 253 28.47 -27.63 -3.53
CA SER A 253 29.49 -28.35 -4.28
C SER A 253 29.39 -28.20 -5.81
N GLU A 254 28.19 -27.92 -6.31
CA GLU A 254 27.89 -27.71 -7.74
C GLU A 254 26.88 -26.58 -7.93
N PRO A 255 26.91 -25.86 -9.08
CA PRO A 255 25.93 -24.85 -9.39
C PRO A 255 24.50 -25.41 -9.44
N LEU A 256 23.55 -24.73 -8.81
CA LEU A 256 22.15 -25.12 -8.82
C LEU A 256 21.53 -24.83 -10.20
N ASP A 257 20.71 -25.75 -10.65
CA ASP A 257 19.75 -25.54 -11.74
C ASP A 257 18.44 -24.88 -11.21
N PRO A 258 17.45 -24.53 -12.04
CA PRO A 258 16.22 -23.91 -11.58
C PRO A 258 15.44 -24.75 -10.56
N ALA A 259 15.45 -26.09 -10.70
CA ALA A 259 14.76 -26.99 -9.78
C ALA A 259 15.49 -27.03 -8.42
N GLY A 260 16.83 -27.15 -8.44
CA GLY A 260 17.68 -27.08 -7.26
C GLY A 260 17.56 -25.73 -6.52
N LEU A 261 17.54 -24.62 -7.26
CA LEU A 261 17.30 -23.29 -6.69
C LEU A 261 15.92 -23.21 -6.00
N GLY A 262 14.87 -23.74 -6.64
CA GLY A 262 13.53 -23.76 -6.06
C GLY A 262 13.47 -24.58 -4.76
N ALA A 263 14.11 -25.73 -4.73
CA ALA A 263 14.21 -26.57 -3.55
C ALA A 263 15.02 -25.90 -2.44
N PHE A 264 16.16 -25.27 -2.78
CA PHE A 264 17.05 -24.60 -1.85
C PHE A 264 16.38 -23.39 -1.16
N LEU A 265 15.69 -22.56 -1.93
CA LEU A 265 14.99 -21.38 -1.40
C LEU A 265 13.64 -21.73 -0.77
N GLN A 266 13.27 -23.02 -0.67
CA GLN A 266 11.95 -23.49 -0.19
C GLN A 266 10.77 -22.80 -0.92
N ARG A 267 10.99 -22.42 -2.16
CA ARG A 267 10.00 -21.81 -3.04
C ARG A 267 9.92 -22.60 -4.33
N ARG A 268 8.71 -22.79 -4.85
CA ARG A 268 8.56 -23.17 -6.25
C ARG A 268 9.08 -22.00 -7.08
N VAL A 269 10.26 -22.18 -7.70
CA VAL A 269 10.70 -21.31 -8.77
C VAL A 269 9.71 -21.55 -9.91
N ALA A 270 8.83 -20.60 -10.11
CA ALA A 270 7.97 -20.62 -11.27
C ALA A 270 8.89 -20.64 -12.50
N VAL A 271 8.76 -21.64 -13.34
CA VAL A 271 9.34 -21.62 -14.68
C VAL A 271 8.52 -20.57 -15.44
N TYR A 272 8.87 -19.31 -15.22
CA TYR A 272 8.31 -18.21 -15.99
C TYR A 272 9.04 -18.19 -17.33
N ASP A 273 8.27 -18.34 -18.36
CA ASP A 273 8.65 -17.98 -19.72
C ASP A 273 9.19 -16.54 -19.75
N LYS A 274 10.18 -16.28 -20.59
CA LYS A 274 11.01 -15.08 -20.72
C LYS A 274 10.29 -13.72 -20.83
N ASP A 275 8.96 -13.70 -20.76
CA ASP A 275 8.17 -12.50 -20.95
C ASP A 275 7.48 -12.05 -19.67
N ARG A 276 7.87 -10.88 -19.15
CA ARG A 276 7.10 -10.08 -18.20
C ARG A 276 5.65 -9.83 -18.66
N ASP A 277 5.42 -9.91 -19.95
CA ASP A 277 4.10 -9.96 -20.59
C ASP A 277 3.30 -11.19 -20.15
N GLY A 278 3.93 -12.32 -19.77
CA GLY A 278 3.24 -13.54 -19.38
C GLY A 278 2.34 -13.37 -18.16
N HIS A 279 2.80 -12.72 -17.10
CA HIS A 279 2.01 -12.49 -15.88
C HIS A 279 0.86 -11.50 -16.13
N TYR A 280 1.16 -10.35 -16.75
CA TYR A 280 0.14 -9.37 -17.14
C TYR A 280 -0.85 -9.96 -18.15
N ASN A 281 -0.35 -10.80 -19.05
CA ASN A 281 -1.17 -11.47 -20.05
C ASN A 281 -2.06 -12.56 -19.43
N LEU A 282 -1.61 -13.33 -18.43
CA LEU A 282 -2.41 -14.35 -17.77
C LEU A 282 -3.56 -13.74 -16.96
N ILE A 283 -3.31 -12.69 -16.17
CA ILE A 283 -4.38 -12.00 -15.44
C ILE A 283 -5.37 -11.31 -16.39
N SER A 284 -4.87 -10.74 -17.49
CA SER A 284 -5.70 -10.16 -18.54
C SER A 284 -6.53 -11.24 -19.27
N ALA A 285 -5.97 -12.41 -19.51
CA ALA A 285 -6.67 -13.56 -20.10
C ALA A 285 -7.76 -14.08 -19.16
N LEU A 286 -7.47 -14.21 -17.85
CA LEU A 286 -8.46 -14.57 -16.83
C LEU A 286 -9.66 -13.61 -16.87
N HIS A 287 -9.41 -12.29 -16.81
CA HIS A 287 -10.47 -11.28 -16.84
C HIS A 287 -11.27 -11.33 -18.16
N LYS A 288 -10.60 -11.53 -19.31
CA LYS A 288 -11.26 -11.66 -20.60
C LYS A 288 -12.11 -12.94 -20.70
N ALA A 289 -11.62 -14.06 -20.14
CA ALA A 289 -12.37 -15.30 -20.07
C ALA A 289 -13.63 -15.15 -19.18
N ILE A 290 -13.50 -14.54 -18.02
CA ILE A 290 -14.64 -14.20 -17.14
C ILE A 290 -15.65 -13.34 -17.89
N ARG A 291 -15.18 -12.25 -18.51
CA ARG A 291 -16.02 -11.32 -19.30
C ARG A 291 -16.70 -11.99 -20.49
N GLY A 292 -15.96 -12.89 -21.14
CA GLY A 292 -16.45 -13.70 -22.27
C GLY A 292 -17.36 -14.85 -21.86
N SER A 293 -17.60 -15.06 -20.56
CA SER A 293 -18.44 -16.16 -20.03
C SER A 293 -17.90 -17.55 -20.40
N ASP A 294 -16.57 -17.70 -20.43
CA ASP A 294 -15.89 -19.00 -20.59
C ASP A 294 -15.33 -19.49 -19.26
N PRO A 295 -16.09 -20.31 -18.49
CA PRO A 295 -15.66 -20.80 -17.20
C PRO A 295 -14.47 -21.77 -17.29
N GLN A 296 -14.31 -22.48 -18.42
CA GLN A 296 -13.22 -23.43 -18.58
C GLN A 296 -11.88 -22.69 -18.80
N ALA A 297 -11.86 -21.70 -19.68
CA ALA A 297 -10.69 -20.86 -19.89
C ALA A 297 -10.36 -20.04 -18.63
N ALA A 298 -11.36 -19.49 -17.94
CA ALA A 298 -11.15 -18.74 -16.69
C ALA A 298 -10.50 -19.63 -15.63
N LEU A 299 -11.01 -20.85 -15.42
CA LEU A 299 -10.45 -21.80 -14.48
C LEU A 299 -9.02 -22.23 -14.87
N TYR A 300 -8.77 -22.46 -16.16
CA TYR A 300 -7.44 -22.80 -16.65
C TYR A 300 -6.42 -21.69 -16.35
N TYR A 301 -6.73 -20.43 -16.63
CA TYR A 301 -5.83 -19.32 -16.35
C TYR A 301 -5.63 -19.11 -14.85
N LEU A 302 -6.67 -19.24 -14.02
CA LEU A 302 -6.55 -19.21 -12.58
C LEU A 302 -5.61 -20.31 -12.06
N ALA A 303 -5.82 -21.55 -12.51
CA ALA A 303 -4.98 -22.69 -12.13
C ALA A 303 -3.51 -22.52 -12.57
N ARG A 304 -3.26 -21.99 -13.78
CA ARG A 304 -1.91 -21.68 -14.25
C ARG A 304 -1.20 -20.70 -13.33
N MET A 305 -1.89 -19.64 -12.88
CA MET A 305 -1.30 -18.64 -11.98
C MET A 305 -1.05 -19.22 -10.59
N LEU A 306 -2.00 -19.96 -10.01
CA LEU A 306 -1.81 -20.63 -8.72
C LEU A 306 -0.66 -21.64 -8.75
N THR A 307 -0.59 -22.47 -9.80
CA THR A 307 0.47 -23.47 -9.97
C THR A 307 1.84 -22.83 -10.18
N ALA A 308 1.88 -21.66 -10.82
CA ALA A 308 3.08 -20.87 -11.00
C ALA A 308 3.52 -20.14 -9.71
N GLY A 309 2.74 -20.22 -8.62
CA GLY A 309 3.08 -19.59 -7.32
C GLY A 309 2.62 -18.15 -7.19
N GLU A 310 1.69 -17.71 -8.05
CA GLU A 310 1.06 -16.39 -7.88
C GLU A 310 0.41 -16.27 -6.51
N GLU A 311 0.53 -15.11 -5.90
CA GLU A 311 -0.03 -14.85 -4.57
C GLU A 311 -1.56 -14.93 -4.61
N PRO A 312 -2.20 -15.88 -3.91
CA PRO A 312 -3.65 -16.09 -4.01
C PRO A 312 -4.48 -14.87 -3.59
N ARG A 313 -3.96 -14.01 -2.69
CA ARG A 313 -4.59 -12.74 -2.32
C ARG A 313 -4.59 -11.75 -3.47
N PHE A 314 -3.55 -11.76 -4.32
CA PHE A 314 -3.56 -10.96 -5.53
C PHE A 314 -4.67 -11.41 -6.46
N LEU A 315 -4.83 -12.73 -6.67
CA LEU A 315 -5.90 -13.29 -7.49
C LEU A 315 -7.28 -12.97 -6.91
N ALA A 316 -7.45 -13.07 -5.58
CA ALA A 316 -8.69 -12.65 -4.91
C ALA A 316 -9.02 -11.17 -5.20
N ARG A 317 -8.04 -10.24 -5.10
CA ARG A 317 -8.23 -8.83 -5.45
C ARG A 317 -8.69 -8.66 -6.90
N ARG A 318 -8.16 -9.46 -7.81
CA ARG A 318 -8.53 -9.41 -9.24
C ARG A 318 -9.94 -9.94 -9.48
N LEU A 319 -10.36 -11.01 -8.80
CA LEU A 319 -11.73 -11.52 -8.86
C LEU A 319 -12.73 -10.50 -8.29
N ILE A 320 -12.44 -9.87 -7.16
CA ILE A 320 -13.25 -8.78 -6.58
C ILE A 320 -13.38 -7.63 -7.59
N ARG A 321 -12.30 -7.26 -8.28
CA ARG A 321 -12.35 -6.23 -9.32
C ARG A 321 -13.27 -6.63 -10.46
N ALA A 322 -13.17 -7.86 -10.97
CA ALA A 322 -14.04 -8.39 -12.02
C ALA A 322 -15.53 -8.41 -11.59
N ALA A 323 -15.80 -8.74 -10.33
CA ALA A 323 -17.16 -8.74 -9.78
C ALA A 323 -17.86 -7.36 -9.90
N VAL A 324 -17.15 -6.27 -9.66
CA VAL A 324 -17.73 -4.91 -9.71
C VAL A 324 -17.63 -4.26 -11.10
N GLU A 325 -16.64 -4.63 -11.91
CA GLU A 325 -16.40 -4.04 -13.23
C GLU A 325 -17.16 -4.74 -14.35
N ASP A 326 -17.18 -6.09 -14.34
CA ASP A 326 -17.69 -6.91 -15.45
C ASP A 326 -19.07 -7.53 -15.15
N ILE A 327 -19.42 -7.70 -13.86
CA ILE A 327 -20.72 -8.21 -13.43
C ILE A 327 -21.62 -7.07 -12.94
N GLY A 328 -21.09 -6.23 -12.05
CA GLY A 328 -21.79 -5.07 -11.52
C GLY A 328 -23.15 -5.42 -10.92
N LEU A 329 -24.16 -4.61 -11.24
CA LEU A 329 -25.52 -4.79 -10.77
C LEU A 329 -26.35 -5.81 -11.57
N ALA A 330 -25.79 -6.40 -12.62
CA ALA A 330 -26.46 -7.53 -13.28
C ALA A 330 -26.59 -8.75 -12.34
N ASP A 331 -25.62 -8.90 -11.40
CA ASP A 331 -25.70 -9.83 -10.28
C ASP A 331 -25.05 -9.23 -9.04
N PRO A 332 -25.82 -8.60 -8.12
CA PRO A 332 -25.29 -7.99 -6.90
C PRO A 332 -24.58 -8.95 -5.95
N GLN A 333 -24.84 -10.26 -6.05
CA GLN A 333 -24.19 -11.26 -5.20
C GLN A 333 -22.74 -11.52 -5.60
N ALA A 334 -22.31 -11.17 -6.81
CA ALA A 334 -20.97 -11.42 -7.30
C ALA A 334 -19.88 -10.86 -6.39
N LEU A 335 -20.05 -9.63 -5.91
CA LEU A 335 -19.11 -9.01 -4.96
C LEU A 335 -19.07 -9.75 -3.62
N THR A 336 -20.23 -10.13 -3.08
CA THR A 336 -20.35 -10.86 -1.80
C THR A 336 -19.66 -12.23 -1.88
N VAL A 337 -19.87 -12.96 -2.97
CA VAL A 337 -19.22 -14.26 -3.21
C VAL A 337 -17.70 -14.11 -3.25
N CYS A 338 -17.17 -13.10 -3.93
CA CYS A 338 -15.73 -12.86 -4.01
C CYS A 338 -15.11 -12.45 -2.67
N LEU A 339 -15.83 -11.64 -1.86
CA LEU A 339 -15.38 -11.27 -0.52
C LEU A 339 -15.38 -12.48 0.41
N ALA A 340 -16.44 -13.29 0.40
CA ALA A 340 -16.50 -14.54 1.16
C ALA A 340 -15.40 -15.53 0.76
N ALA A 341 -15.09 -15.64 -0.54
CA ALA A 341 -14.00 -16.48 -1.03
C ALA A 341 -12.63 -16.00 -0.56
N LYS A 342 -12.40 -14.67 -0.55
CA LYS A 342 -11.19 -14.08 0.02
C LYS A 342 -11.06 -14.40 1.51
N ASP A 343 -12.12 -14.21 2.30
CA ASP A 343 -12.13 -14.48 3.75
C ASP A 343 -11.93 -15.97 4.05
N ALA A 344 -12.56 -16.86 3.27
CA ALA A 344 -12.36 -18.30 3.37
C ALA A 344 -10.90 -18.70 3.07
N TYR A 345 -10.29 -18.11 2.03
CA TYR A 345 -8.88 -18.34 1.74
C TYR A 345 -7.98 -17.84 2.89
N GLU A 346 -8.25 -16.66 3.45
CA GLU A 346 -7.47 -16.11 4.56
C GLU A 346 -7.56 -16.98 5.82
N PHE A 347 -8.69 -17.63 6.03
CA PHE A 347 -8.90 -18.53 7.18
C PHE A 347 -8.29 -19.91 6.99
N LEU A 348 -8.44 -20.52 5.80
CA LEU A 348 -8.00 -21.90 5.51
C LEU A 348 -6.53 -21.98 5.05
N GLY A 349 -6.05 -20.97 4.33
CA GLY A 349 -4.72 -20.99 3.69
C GLY A 349 -4.65 -21.92 2.47
N SER A 350 -3.45 -22.04 1.88
CA SER A 350 -3.18 -22.96 0.78
C SER A 350 -2.83 -24.37 1.32
N PRO A 351 -3.24 -25.45 0.65
CA PRO A 351 -4.00 -25.46 -0.61
C PRO A 351 -5.52 -25.40 -0.46
N GLU A 352 -6.08 -25.59 0.73
CA GLU A 352 -7.52 -25.79 0.94
C GLU A 352 -8.34 -24.54 0.58
N GLY A 353 -7.87 -23.35 0.95
CA GLY A 353 -8.53 -22.09 0.66
C GLY A 353 -8.58 -21.70 -0.82
N GLU A 354 -7.72 -22.30 -1.65
CA GLU A 354 -7.72 -22.06 -3.09
C GLU A 354 -9.02 -22.50 -3.75
N LEU A 355 -9.71 -23.51 -3.19
CA LEU A 355 -11.00 -23.98 -3.68
C LEU A 355 -12.08 -22.88 -3.61
N ALA A 356 -12.04 -22.00 -2.61
CA ALA A 356 -12.95 -20.87 -2.52
C ALA A 356 -12.72 -19.86 -3.66
N LEU A 357 -11.46 -19.63 -4.06
CA LEU A 357 -11.13 -18.77 -5.19
C LEU A 357 -11.59 -19.39 -6.53
N VAL A 358 -11.47 -20.73 -6.66
CA VAL A 358 -12.02 -21.48 -7.80
C VAL A 358 -13.54 -21.29 -7.89
N GLN A 359 -14.26 -21.43 -6.77
CA GLN A 359 -15.70 -21.23 -6.73
C GLN A 359 -16.08 -19.80 -7.16
N ALA A 360 -15.38 -18.78 -6.64
CA ALA A 360 -15.63 -17.39 -7.03
C ALA A 360 -15.35 -17.15 -8.53
N CYS A 361 -14.28 -17.72 -9.08
CA CYS A 361 -13.94 -17.63 -10.50
C CYS A 361 -15.06 -18.21 -11.38
N LEU A 362 -15.53 -19.41 -11.07
CA LEU A 362 -16.62 -20.07 -11.78
C LEU A 362 -17.93 -19.30 -11.68
N TYR A 363 -18.23 -18.76 -10.49
CA TYR A 363 -19.41 -17.91 -10.29
C TYR A 363 -19.37 -16.69 -11.20
N LEU A 364 -18.25 -15.95 -11.21
CA LEU A 364 -18.09 -14.78 -12.06
C LEU A 364 -18.15 -15.12 -13.55
N ALA A 365 -17.55 -16.23 -13.98
CA ALA A 365 -17.56 -16.65 -15.37
C ALA A 365 -18.96 -16.98 -15.87
N THR A 366 -19.84 -17.47 -14.99
CA THR A 366 -21.22 -17.89 -15.33
C THR A 366 -22.27 -16.81 -15.04
N ALA A 367 -21.97 -15.79 -14.24
CA ALA A 367 -22.89 -14.70 -13.92
C ALA A 367 -23.24 -13.83 -15.14
N PRO A 368 -24.41 -13.17 -15.17
CA PRO A 368 -24.73 -12.20 -16.20
C PRO A 368 -23.76 -11.02 -16.16
N LYS A 369 -23.37 -10.48 -17.31
CA LYS A 369 -22.35 -9.44 -17.46
C LYS A 369 -22.94 -8.06 -17.63
N SER A 370 -22.40 -7.08 -16.88
CA SER A 370 -22.69 -5.67 -17.08
C SER A 370 -21.49 -4.82 -16.65
N ASN A 371 -21.13 -3.86 -17.46
CA ASN A 371 -20.17 -2.80 -17.13
C ASN A 371 -20.84 -1.44 -16.86
N ALA A 372 -22.16 -1.42 -16.74
CA ALA A 372 -22.94 -0.17 -16.59
C ALA A 372 -22.50 0.64 -15.37
N THR A 373 -22.20 -0.01 -14.24
CA THR A 373 -21.66 0.63 -13.03
C THR A 373 -20.30 1.30 -13.29
N TYR A 374 -19.41 0.64 -14.01
CA TYR A 374 -18.11 1.20 -14.36
C TYR A 374 -18.22 2.38 -15.33
N ALA A 375 -19.08 2.26 -16.33
CA ALA A 375 -19.38 3.34 -17.29
C ALA A 375 -19.97 4.56 -16.56
N ALA A 376 -20.94 4.34 -15.67
CA ALA A 376 -21.56 5.38 -14.85
C ALA A 376 -20.53 6.11 -13.97
N MET A 377 -19.68 5.38 -13.28
CA MET A 377 -18.59 5.93 -12.49
C MET A 377 -17.70 6.84 -13.36
N LYS A 378 -17.26 6.36 -14.51
CA LYS A 378 -16.36 7.11 -15.39
C LYS A 378 -17.00 8.41 -15.88
N ALA A 379 -18.27 8.36 -16.29
CA ALA A 379 -19.02 9.52 -16.75
C ALA A 379 -19.22 10.55 -15.60
N ALA A 380 -19.66 10.09 -14.43
CA ALA A 380 -19.85 10.96 -13.27
C ALA A 380 -18.56 11.62 -12.80
N TRP A 381 -17.41 10.89 -12.79
CA TRP A 381 -16.10 11.47 -12.44
C TRP A 381 -15.61 12.51 -13.45
N THR A 382 -15.91 12.32 -14.74
CA THR A 382 -15.60 13.31 -15.78
C THR A 382 -16.42 14.57 -15.56
N SER A 383 -17.74 14.44 -15.41
CA SER A 383 -18.61 15.57 -15.13
C SER A 383 -18.24 16.32 -13.85
N ALA A 384 -17.94 15.62 -12.76
CA ALA A 384 -17.54 16.22 -11.50
C ALA A 384 -16.23 17.00 -11.59
N LYS A 385 -15.29 16.62 -12.46
CA LYS A 385 -14.07 17.40 -12.71
C LYS A 385 -14.34 18.71 -13.44
N GLU A 386 -15.32 18.72 -14.31
CA GLU A 386 -15.71 19.89 -15.11
C GLU A 386 -16.59 20.86 -14.30
N THR A 387 -17.39 20.33 -13.37
CA THR A 387 -18.40 21.08 -12.61
C THR A 387 -18.12 21.20 -11.11
N GLY A 388 -16.89 20.92 -10.68
CA GLY A 388 -16.52 20.79 -9.26
C GLY A 388 -16.66 22.04 -8.38
N SER A 389 -16.98 23.21 -8.97
CA SER A 389 -17.28 24.47 -8.26
C SER A 389 -18.77 24.73 -8.05
N LEU A 390 -19.67 23.95 -8.68
CA LEU A 390 -21.10 24.15 -8.54
C LEU A 390 -21.58 23.74 -7.15
N THR A 391 -22.46 24.55 -6.57
CA THR A 391 -23.05 24.27 -5.26
C THR A 391 -24.34 23.47 -5.41
N PRO A 392 -24.64 22.53 -4.48
CA PRO A 392 -25.95 21.87 -4.48
C PRO A 392 -27.07 22.91 -4.31
N PRO A 393 -28.30 22.64 -4.83
CA PRO A 393 -29.41 23.56 -4.71
C PRO A 393 -29.78 23.79 -3.24
N THR A 394 -30.23 25.02 -2.91
CA THR A 394 -30.41 25.46 -1.53
C THR A 394 -31.46 24.69 -0.75
N ASN A 395 -32.46 24.13 -1.41
CA ASN A 395 -33.54 23.32 -0.80
C ASN A 395 -33.01 22.06 -0.12
N ILE A 396 -31.96 21.40 -0.65
CA ILE A 396 -31.39 20.17 -0.06
C ILE A 396 -30.25 20.43 0.91
N LEU A 397 -29.84 21.67 1.12
CA LEU A 397 -28.79 22.03 2.07
C LEU A 397 -29.30 22.05 3.52
N ASN A 398 -28.55 21.43 4.43
CA ASN A 398 -28.89 21.47 5.85
C ASN A 398 -28.71 22.88 6.42
N ALA A 399 -29.66 23.31 7.25
CA ALA A 399 -29.65 24.62 7.89
C ALA A 399 -29.56 24.54 9.45
N PRO A 400 -28.41 24.05 10.01
CA PRO A 400 -28.26 23.87 11.44
C PRO A 400 -28.18 25.19 12.23
N THR A 401 -27.85 26.29 11.58
CA THR A 401 -27.74 27.61 12.21
C THR A 401 -28.85 28.56 11.75
N ARG A 402 -29.16 29.59 12.58
CA ARG A 402 -30.14 30.62 12.22
C ARG A 402 -29.72 31.36 10.95
N LEU A 403 -28.45 31.72 10.84
CA LEU A 403 -27.91 32.37 9.65
C LEU A 403 -28.17 31.54 8.36
N MET A 404 -27.94 30.22 8.40
CA MET A 404 -28.20 29.33 7.25
C MET A 404 -29.68 29.32 6.86
N LYS A 405 -30.60 29.32 7.85
CA LYS A 405 -32.05 29.47 7.61
C LYS A 405 -32.39 30.81 6.98
N ASP A 406 -31.78 31.89 7.49
CA ASP A 406 -32.04 33.26 7.01
C ASP A 406 -31.56 33.45 5.55
N ILE A 407 -30.50 32.75 5.12
CA ILE A 407 -30.03 32.74 3.73
C ILE A 407 -30.73 31.70 2.84
N GLY A 408 -31.71 30.96 3.35
CA GLY A 408 -32.62 30.10 2.57
C GLY A 408 -32.23 28.63 2.48
N TYR A 409 -31.26 28.15 3.23
CA TYR A 409 -30.92 26.74 3.27
C TYR A 409 -32.06 25.89 3.80
N GLY A 410 -32.39 24.79 3.08
CA GLY A 410 -33.49 23.86 3.39
C GLY A 410 -34.88 24.44 3.11
N LYS A 411 -34.99 25.64 2.54
CA LYS A 411 -36.28 26.23 2.20
C LYS A 411 -36.88 25.53 0.98
N GLY A 412 -38.10 25.02 1.13
CA GLY A 412 -38.79 24.30 0.09
C GLY A 412 -38.40 22.82 -0.04
N TYR A 413 -37.61 22.28 0.91
CA TYR A 413 -37.31 20.84 0.92
C TYR A 413 -38.57 20.03 1.22
N SER A 414 -38.90 19.10 0.35
CA SER A 414 -39.95 18.10 0.54
C SER A 414 -39.34 16.81 1.07
N TYR A 415 -39.83 16.32 2.21
CA TYR A 415 -39.37 15.07 2.76
C TYR A 415 -40.01 13.90 2.02
N ASP A 416 -39.23 13.20 1.20
CA ASP A 416 -39.74 12.16 0.27
C ASP A 416 -40.65 11.13 0.95
N HIS A 417 -40.37 10.72 2.20
CA HIS A 417 -41.20 9.73 2.92
C HIS A 417 -42.61 10.25 3.30
N GLU A 418 -42.82 11.57 3.30
CA GLU A 418 -44.14 12.18 3.54
C GLU A 418 -44.88 12.47 2.24
N ALA A 419 -44.19 12.36 1.10
CA ALA A 419 -44.79 12.52 -0.22
C ALA A 419 -45.57 11.25 -0.59
N GLU A 420 -46.60 11.44 -1.46
CA GLU A 420 -47.33 10.32 -2.07
C GLU A 420 -46.33 9.42 -2.81
N ASP A 421 -46.46 8.12 -2.69
CA ASP A 421 -45.53 7.11 -3.21
C ASP A 421 -44.11 7.17 -2.65
N GLY A 422 -43.86 7.96 -1.59
CA GLY A 422 -42.52 8.14 -1.01
C GLY A 422 -41.55 8.85 -1.96
N PHE A 423 -42.04 9.70 -2.83
CA PHE A 423 -41.27 10.35 -3.88
C PHE A 423 -41.72 11.81 -4.07
N SER A 424 -40.84 12.78 -3.81
CA SER A 424 -41.15 14.22 -3.95
C SER A 424 -41.09 14.71 -5.39
N GLY A 425 -40.22 14.14 -6.21
CA GLY A 425 -39.96 14.63 -7.57
C GLY A 425 -39.05 15.85 -7.63
N ASP A 426 -38.51 16.31 -6.48
CA ASP A 426 -37.64 17.48 -6.38
C ASP A 426 -36.41 17.38 -7.27
N ASN A 427 -35.86 18.53 -7.65
CA ASN A 427 -34.58 18.62 -8.31
C ASN A 427 -33.42 18.56 -7.31
N TYR A 428 -32.49 17.61 -7.51
CA TYR A 428 -31.31 17.43 -6.68
C TYR A 428 -30.01 17.89 -7.36
N TRP A 429 -30.10 18.44 -8.57
CA TRP A 429 -28.98 18.92 -9.35
C TRP A 429 -28.68 20.39 -9.01
N PRO A 430 -27.39 20.81 -9.08
CA PRO A 430 -27.06 22.24 -9.03
C PRO A 430 -27.91 23.06 -10.01
N ASP A 431 -28.32 24.27 -9.61
CA ASP A 431 -29.21 25.12 -10.43
C ASP A 431 -28.61 25.47 -11.81
N GLU A 432 -27.27 25.51 -11.89
CA GLU A 432 -26.53 25.79 -13.12
C GLU A 432 -26.23 24.54 -13.97
N MET A 433 -26.76 23.39 -13.57
CA MET A 433 -26.47 22.11 -14.25
C MET A 433 -27.76 21.40 -14.68
N GLU A 434 -27.84 21.09 -15.95
CA GLU A 434 -28.91 20.22 -16.45
C GLU A 434 -28.74 18.79 -15.92
N PRO A 435 -29.84 18.10 -15.54
CA PRO A 435 -29.81 16.72 -15.10
C PRO A 435 -29.13 15.79 -16.11
N GLN A 436 -28.19 14.95 -15.61
CA GLN A 436 -27.42 14.03 -16.42
C GLN A 436 -27.85 12.57 -16.18
N VAL A 437 -27.68 11.74 -17.18
CA VAL A 437 -27.93 10.30 -17.07
C VAL A 437 -26.58 9.57 -17.10
N TYR A 438 -26.06 9.23 -15.93
CA TYR A 438 -24.78 8.51 -15.82
C TYR A 438 -24.98 6.99 -15.84
N TYR A 439 -25.97 6.47 -15.10
CA TYR A 439 -26.23 5.05 -14.99
C TYR A 439 -27.36 4.62 -15.93
N GLN A 440 -27.01 3.73 -16.84
CA GLN A 440 -27.93 3.12 -17.78
C GLN A 440 -27.86 1.60 -17.61
N PRO A 441 -28.84 0.98 -16.95
CA PRO A 441 -28.88 -0.46 -16.76
C PRO A 441 -28.98 -1.20 -18.08
N VAL A 442 -28.32 -2.36 -18.16
CA VAL A 442 -28.47 -3.26 -19.32
C VAL A 442 -29.58 -4.26 -19.09
N GLU A 443 -30.14 -4.80 -20.16
CA GLU A 443 -31.24 -5.79 -20.09
C GLU A 443 -30.71 -7.20 -19.72
N ARG A 444 -29.93 -7.30 -18.63
CA ARG A 444 -29.34 -8.57 -18.17
C ARG A 444 -29.44 -8.69 -16.65
N GLY A 445 -29.71 -9.91 -16.19
CA GLY A 445 -29.77 -10.22 -14.77
C GLY A 445 -30.69 -9.28 -14.00
N PHE A 446 -30.24 -8.85 -12.82
CA PHE A 446 -31.01 -7.97 -11.93
C PHE A 446 -31.17 -6.54 -12.47
N GLU A 447 -30.33 -6.10 -13.41
CA GLU A 447 -30.50 -4.76 -13.99
C GLU A 447 -31.80 -4.59 -14.78
N ARG A 448 -32.45 -5.67 -15.23
CA ARG A 448 -33.83 -5.61 -15.79
C ARG A 448 -34.84 -5.06 -14.78
N GLU A 449 -34.69 -5.45 -13.51
CA GLU A 449 -35.58 -4.96 -12.45
C GLU A 449 -35.24 -3.52 -12.08
N ILE A 450 -33.94 -3.16 -12.12
CA ILE A 450 -33.50 -1.78 -11.90
C ILE A 450 -34.06 -0.88 -13.02
N ALA A 451 -34.00 -1.29 -14.29
CA ALA A 451 -34.54 -0.53 -15.42
C ALA A 451 -36.04 -0.20 -15.22
N LYS A 452 -36.86 -1.20 -14.86
CA LYS A 452 -38.28 -0.98 -14.55
C LYS A 452 -38.52 0.03 -13.42
N ARG A 453 -37.67 -0.01 -12.36
CA ARG A 453 -37.78 0.97 -11.27
C ARG A 453 -37.40 2.38 -11.71
N LEU A 454 -36.36 2.52 -12.52
CA LEU A 454 -35.96 3.82 -13.07
C LEU A 454 -37.02 4.41 -13.98
N GLU A 455 -37.64 3.60 -14.86
CA GLU A 455 -38.76 3.99 -15.70
C GLU A 455 -40.00 4.43 -14.89
N TYR A 456 -40.29 3.73 -13.80
CA TYR A 456 -41.38 4.08 -12.89
C TYR A 456 -41.11 5.45 -12.23
N TRP A 457 -39.93 5.69 -11.68
CA TRP A 457 -39.62 6.97 -11.05
C TRP A 457 -39.52 8.13 -12.06
N GLU A 458 -39.05 7.87 -13.28
CA GLU A 458 -39.01 8.91 -14.31
C GLU A 458 -40.43 9.32 -14.74
N ARG A 459 -41.35 8.37 -14.86
CA ARG A 459 -42.76 8.67 -15.10
C ARG A 459 -43.35 9.51 -13.99
N LEU A 460 -43.18 9.13 -12.72
CA LEU A 460 -43.63 9.92 -11.56
C LEU A 460 -43.06 11.35 -11.56
N ARG A 461 -41.80 11.48 -11.95
CA ARG A 461 -41.14 12.79 -12.04
C ARG A 461 -41.73 13.65 -13.16
N SER A 462 -42.06 13.04 -14.29
CA SER A 462 -42.73 13.73 -15.41
C SER A 462 -44.12 14.19 -15.01
N ASP A 463 -44.93 13.28 -14.43
CA ASP A 463 -46.31 13.59 -14.01
C ASP A 463 -46.36 14.77 -13.03
N ARG A 464 -45.39 14.89 -12.12
CA ARG A 464 -45.31 16.00 -11.14
C ARG A 464 -44.73 17.31 -11.67
N ARG A 465 -44.09 17.30 -12.84
CA ARG A 465 -43.66 18.54 -13.51
C ARG A 465 -44.74 19.19 -14.31
N ASP A 466 -45.75 18.39 -14.70
CA ASP A 466 -46.89 18.84 -15.51
C ASP A 466 -48.05 19.35 -14.64
N ASP A 467 -48.04 19.06 -13.29
CA ASP A 467 -48.96 19.59 -12.28
C ASP A 467 -48.40 20.88 -11.64
#